data_1c7644a5a4390b6fe9da927cc0afdd8b
#
_entry.id   1c7644a5a4390b6fe9da927cc0afdd8b
#
_cell.length_a   1.000
_cell.length_b   1.000
_cell.length_c   1.000
_cell.angle_alpha   90.00
_cell.angle_beta   90.00
_cell.angle_gamma   90.00
#
_symmetry.space_group_name_H-M   'P 1'
#
loop_
_entity.id
_entity.type
_entity.pdbx_description
1 polymer ?
#
loop_
_entity_poly.entity_id
_entity_poly.type
_entity_poly.pdbx_seq_one_letter_code
_entity_poly.pdbx_strand_id
1 'polypeptide(L)'
;MPGRHITDNVVVAFETMHTIGKRKKGKEGLMAIKLDMSKAYGQVELGYLEVVIRKLGLCERWISLVMMCVTTVSYEVLINGEPRGKITPSKGLRQGDPISSYLFLLCAEGLSALIKKKEAVGLIRGVGVSKFAPPVSHLFFVDDSIIFCRATMEECKQVAEVLDTYGKELGQKINRDKTSLFFSKNTRTDIQNGVKDLKGNVGTFRNSGVYDPSKINSNLKDN
;
A
#
# COMPACT_ATOMS: atom_id res chain seq x y z
N MET A 1 10.03 -13.54 3.02
CA MET A 1 11.33 -14.18 3.20
C MET A 1 11.39 -14.74 4.61
N PRO A 2 11.75 -16.00 4.80
CA PRO A 2 11.92 -16.56 6.13
C PRO A 2 12.96 -15.75 6.92
N GLY A 3 12.70 -15.51 8.22
CA GLY A 3 13.61 -14.78 9.10
C GLY A 3 13.56 -13.23 9.04
N ARG A 4 12.71 -12.62 8.20
CA ARG A 4 12.54 -11.18 8.18
C ARG A 4 11.48 -10.74 9.18
N HIS A 5 11.83 -9.81 10.06
CA HIS A 5 10.93 -9.20 11.03
C HIS A 5 10.27 -7.93 10.46
N ILE A 6 9.12 -7.53 11.01
CA ILE A 6 8.45 -6.29 10.62
C ILE A 6 9.33 -5.05 10.90
N THR A 7 10.18 -5.12 11.93
CA THR A 7 11.17 -4.10 12.26
C THR A 7 12.19 -3.89 11.14
N ASP A 8 12.52 -4.93 10.35
CA ASP A 8 13.44 -4.81 9.22
C ASP A 8 12.84 -3.93 8.13
N ASN A 9 11.52 -3.98 7.94
CA ASN A 9 10.83 -3.08 7.03
C ASN A 9 10.94 -1.62 7.46
N VAL A 10 10.86 -1.35 8.77
CA VAL A 10 11.02 0.01 9.33
C VAL A 10 12.43 0.54 9.04
N VAL A 11 13.47 -0.28 9.28
CA VAL A 11 14.86 0.09 9.00
C VAL A 11 15.06 0.36 7.50
N VAL A 12 14.58 -0.54 6.63
CA VAL A 12 14.68 -0.37 5.16
C VAL A 12 13.93 0.87 4.70
N ALA A 13 12.75 1.15 5.25
CA ALA A 13 12.00 2.37 4.92
C ALA A 13 12.78 3.62 5.33
N PHE A 14 13.33 3.63 6.55
CA PHE A 14 14.14 4.76 7.06
C PHE A 14 15.36 5.01 6.16
N GLU A 15 16.16 3.99 5.85
CA GLU A 15 17.33 4.11 5.00
C GLU A 15 16.99 4.56 3.57
N THR A 16 15.89 4.06 3.01
CA THR A 16 15.43 4.45 1.67
C THR A 16 14.97 5.90 1.66
N MET A 17 14.16 6.32 2.66
CA MET A 17 13.72 7.70 2.82
C MET A 17 14.89 8.66 3.06
N HIS A 18 15.88 8.26 3.87
CA HIS A 18 17.08 9.01 4.11
C HIS A 18 17.90 9.20 2.83
N THR A 19 18.02 8.15 2.01
CA THR A 19 18.67 8.20 0.70
C THR A 19 17.96 9.20 -0.24
N ILE A 20 16.62 9.17 -0.28
CA ILE A 20 15.82 10.15 -1.03
C ILE A 20 16.09 11.57 -0.53
N GLY A 21 16.05 11.79 0.78
CA GLY A 21 16.25 13.13 1.40
C GLY A 21 17.65 13.69 1.17
N LYS A 22 18.68 12.86 1.15
CA LYS A 22 20.07 13.26 0.90
C LYS A 22 20.40 13.51 -0.56
N ARG A 23 19.61 13.00 -1.51
CA ARG A 23 19.90 13.10 -2.94
C ARG A 23 19.75 14.54 -3.44
N LYS A 24 20.89 15.19 -3.71
CA LYS A 24 20.97 16.58 -4.20
C LYS A 24 21.40 16.68 -5.66
N LYS A 25 21.96 15.62 -6.24
CA LYS A 25 22.56 15.62 -7.60
C LYS A 25 22.02 14.44 -8.40
N GLY A 26 22.10 14.56 -9.72
CA GLY A 26 21.64 13.56 -10.69
C GLY A 26 20.56 14.12 -11.61
N LYS A 27 20.41 13.51 -12.80
CA LYS A 27 19.46 13.96 -13.83
C LYS A 27 17.99 13.74 -13.41
N GLU A 28 17.72 12.67 -12.65
CA GLU A 28 16.38 12.28 -12.24
C GLU A 28 16.29 12.31 -10.71
N GLY A 29 15.18 12.86 -10.21
CA GLY A 29 14.84 12.80 -8.81
C GLY A 29 14.35 11.41 -8.40
N LEU A 30 14.18 11.25 -7.09
CA LEU A 30 13.55 10.07 -6.48
C LEU A 30 12.30 10.53 -5.73
N MET A 31 11.33 9.65 -5.60
CA MET A 31 10.18 9.92 -4.77
C MET A 31 9.74 8.69 -3.96
N ALA A 32 9.06 8.96 -2.86
CA ALA A 32 8.32 7.99 -2.09
C ALA A 32 6.85 8.42 -2.03
N ILE A 33 5.95 7.46 -2.17
CA ILE A 33 4.51 7.62 -2.07
C ILE A 33 4.05 6.82 -0.86
N LYS A 34 3.68 7.49 0.23
CA LYS A 34 3.03 6.82 1.37
C LYS A 34 1.54 6.76 1.08
N LEU A 35 1.03 5.55 0.93
CA LEU A 35 -0.39 5.28 0.69
C LEU A 35 -1.10 5.04 2.02
N ASP A 36 -2.29 5.61 2.16
CA ASP A 36 -3.26 5.28 3.20
C ASP A 36 -4.49 4.67 2.53
N MET A 37 -4.89 3.50 2.97
CA MET A 37 -6.05 2.81 2.42
C MET A 37 -7.28 3.09 3.30
N SER A 38 -8.28 3.76 2.75
CA SER A 38 -9.52 4.05 3.48
C SER A 38 -10.24 2.77 3.88
N LYS A 39 -10.41 2.56 5.20
CA LYS A 39 -11.12 1.38 5.74
C LYS A 39 -10.58 0.06 5.14
N ALA A 40 -9.26 -0.11 5.15
CA ALA A 40 -8.55 -1.18 4.46
C ALA A 40 -9.21 -2.56 4.62
N TYR A 41 -9.51 -2.97 5.84
CA TYR A 41 -10.17 -4.25 6.10
C TYR A 41 -11.62 -4.31 5.61
N GLY A 42 -12.39 -3.25 5.83
CA GLY A 42 -13.83 -3.22 5.52
C GLY A 42 -14.17 -3.12 4.03
N GLN A 43 -13.17 -2.88 3.16
CA GLN A 43 -13.37 -2.74 1.73
C GLN A 43 -12.92 -3.97 0.93
N VAL A 44 -12.30 -4.96 1.57
CA VAL A 44 -11.81 -6.15 0.88
C VAL A 44 -12.96 -6.90 0.20
N GLU A 45 -12.91 -7.03 -1.11
CA GLU A 45 -13.83 -7.87 -1.87
C GLU A 45 -13.49 -9.35 -1.64
N LEU A 46 -14.44 -10.13 -1.11
CA LEU A 46 -14.20 -11.52 -0.74
C LEU A 46 -13.88 -12.39 -1.96
N GLY A 47 -14.47 -12.08 -3.12
CA GLY A 47 -14.12 -12.76 -4.38
C GLY A 47 -12.68 -12.52 -4.81
N TYR A 48 -12.15 -11.32 -4.59
CA TYR A 48 -10.72 -11.04 -4.83
C TYR A 48 -9.82 -11.86 -3.89
N LEU A 49 -10.14 -11.91 -2.60
CA LEU A 49 -9.41 -12.73 -1.63
C LEU A 49 -9.36 -14.19 -2.09
N GLU A 50 -10.49 -14.77 -2.50
CA GLU A 50 -10.56 -16.15 -3.00
C GLU A 50 -9.63 -16.37 -4.20
N VAL A 51 -9.65 -15.45 -5.18
CA VAL A 51 -8.78 -15.52 -6.36
C VAL A 51 -7.30 -15.45 -5.96
N VAL A 52 -6.93 -14.58 -5.02
CA VAL A 52 -5.55 -14.43 -4.57
C VAL A 52 -5.06 -15.70 -3.87
N ILE A 53 -5.80 -16.22 -2.89
CA ILE A 53 -5.38 -17.42 -2.16
C ILE A 53 -5.31 -18.66 -3.08
N ARG A 54 -6.16 -18.75 -4.09
CA ARG A 54 -6.11 -19.77 -5.11
C ARG A 54 -4.85 -19.66 -5.97
N LYS A 55 -4.50 -18.43 -6.40
CA LYS A 55 -3.27 -18.17 -7.17
C LYS A 55 -1.99 -18.37 -6.36
N LEU A 56 -2.05 -18.22 -5.05
CA LEU A 56 -0.95 -18.54 -4.13
C LEU A 56 -0.74 -20.05 -3.94
N GLY A 57 -1.61 -20.89 -4.53
CA GLY A 57 -1.47 -22.34 -4.54
C GLY A 57 -2.05 -23.04 -3.31
N LEU A 58 -2.95 -22.40 -2.58
CA LEU A 58 -3.67 -23.06 -1.49
C LEU A 58 -4.61 -24.11 -2.10
N CYS A 59 -4.68 -25.30 -1.44
CA CYS A 59 -5.61 -26.33 -1.89
C CYS A 59 -7.07 -25.96 -1.59
N GLU A 60 -8.01 -26.50 -2.36
CA GLU A 60 -9.44 -26.17 -2.28
C GLU A 60 -10.04 -26.33 -0.88
N ARG A 61 -9.56 -27.31 -0.11
CA ARG A 61 -9.98 -27.50 1.29
C ARG A 61 -9.66 -26.28 2.15
N TRP A 62 -8.43 -25.73 2.02
CA TRP A 62 -8.04 -24.52 2.74
C TRP A 62 -8.78 -23.28 2.27
N ILE A 63 -8.97 -23.16 0.95
CA ILE A 63 -9.75 -22.05 0.37
C ILE A 63 -11.17 -22.06 0.95
N SER A 64 -11.84 -23.21 0.93
CA SER A 64 -13.19 -23.36 1.48
C SER A 64 -13.27 -23.03 2.95
N LEU A 65 -12.28 -23.45 3.77
CA LEU A 65 -12.24 -23.13 5.20
C LEU A 65 -12.05 -21.61 5.44
N VAL A 66 -11.10 -21.00 4.75
CA VAL A 66 -10.85 -19.56 4.85
C VAL A 66 -12.09 -18.77 4.44
N MET A 67 -12.68 -19.11 3.29
CA MET A 67 -13.87 -18.43 2.80
C MET A 67 -15.07 -18.62 3.73
N MET A 68 -15.25 -19.79 4.32
CA MET A 68 -16.28 -20.04 5.32
C MET A 68 -16.09 -19.11 6.54
N CYS A 69 -14.87 -18.94 7.04
CA CYS A 69 -14.58 -18.03 8.16
C CYS A 69 -15.01 -16.59 7.90
N VAL A 70 -14.92 -16.10 6.64
CA VAL A 70 -15.20 -14.69 6.31
C VAL A 70 -16.60 -14.47 5.76
N THR A 71 -17.25 -15.49 5.14
CA THR A 71 -18.57 -15.35 4.53
C THR A 71 -19.73 -15.66 5.47
N THR A 72 -19.49 -16.43 6.55
CA THR A 72 -20.55 -16.81 7.51
C THR A 72 -20.72 -15.79 8.64
N VAL A 73 -19.93 -14.72 8.66
CA VAL A 73 -20.01 -13.68 9.68
C VAL A 73 -21.33 -12.92 9.58
N SER A 74 -21.99 -12.69 10.72
CA SER A 74 -23.14 -11.82 10.82
C SER A 74 -22.99 -10.88 12.02
N TYR A 75 -23.62 -9.73 11.96
CA TYR A 75 -23.64 -8.70 13.00
C TYR A 75 -25.05 -8.36 13.41
N GLU A 76 -25.19 -7.91 14.65
CA GLU A 76 -26.42 -7.35 15.17
C GLU A 76 -26.13 -5.99 15.78
N VAL A 77 -27.06 -5.05 15.66
CA VAL A 77 -26.94 -3.72 16.26
C VAL A 77 -27.56 -3.75 17.64
N LEU A 78 -26.83 -3.31 18.65
CA LEU A 78 -27.38 -3.15 20.00
C LEU A 78 -28.18 -1.86 20.06
N ILE A 79 -29.50 -1.97 20.29
CA ILE A 79 -30.40 -0.85 20.56
C ILE A 79 -30.89 -0.96 22.00
N ASN A 80 -30.47 -0.01 22.82
CA ASN A 80 -30.75 -0.03 24.27
C ASN A 80 -30.28 -1.33 24.97
N GLY A 81 -29.16 -1.88 24.52
CA GLY A 81 -28.58 -3.12 25.08
C GLY A 81 -29.17 -4.41 24.52
N GLU A 82 -30.21 -4.36 23.69
CA GLU A 82 -30.81 -5.52 23.04
C GLU A 82 -30.28 -5.69 21.59
N PRO A 83 -29.86 -6.89 21.16
CA PRO A 83 -29.46 -7.14 19.78
C PRO A 83 -30.70 -7.05 18.86
N ARG A 84 -30.59 -6.21 17.82
CA ARG A 84 -31.64 -5.98 16.84
C ARG A 84 -31.08 -6.02 15.42
N GLY A 85 -31.82 -6.68 14.56
CA GLY A 85 -31.53 -6.77 13.12
C GLY A 85 -30.26 -7.56 12.81
N LYS A 86 -30.34 -8.53 11.92
CA LYS A 86 -29.21 -9.32 11.43
C LYS A 86 -28.64 -8.68 10.18
N ILE A 87 -27.35 -8.35 10.19
CA ILE A 87 -26.61 -7.80 9.06
C ILE A 87 -25.58 -8.84 8.62
N THR A 88 -25.66 -9.28 7.38
CA THR A 88 -24.66 -10.16 6.76
C THR A 88 -23.86 -9.31 5.77
N PRO A 89 -22.55 -9.05 6.01
CA PRO A 89 -21.74 -8.25 5.11
C PRO A 89 -21.47 -9.01 3.82
N SER A 90 -21.50 -8.30 2.69
CA SER A 90 -21.14 -8.85 1.39
C SER A 90 -19.64 -8.73 1.09
N LYS A 91 -18.91 -7.93 1.87
CA LYS A 91 -17.48 -7.67 1.73
C LYS A 91 -16.87 -7.26 3.06
N GLY A 92 -15.55 -7.22 3.08
CA GLY A 92 -14.75 -6.78 4.22
C GLY A 92 -14.29 -7.93 5.10
N LEU A 93 -13.17 -7.69 5.77
CA LEU A 93 -12.62 -8.53 6.81
C LEU A 93 -12.94 -7.89 8.17
N ARG A 94 -13.22 -8.72 9.17
CA ARG A 94 -13.54 -8.22 10.53
C ARG A 94 -12.30 -7.60 11.17
N GLN A 95 -12.38 -6.33 11.53
CA GLN A 95 -11.32 -5.67 12.28
C GLN A 95 -11.26 -6.24 13.69
N GLY A 96 -10.05 -6.56 14.16
CA GLY A 96 -9.82 -7.21 15.47
C GLY A 96 -9.88 -8.74 15.46
N ASP A 97 -10.22 -9.37 14.33
CA ASP A 97 -10.13 -10.81 14.18
C ASP A 97 -8.67 -11.20 13.84
N PRO A 98 -8.05 -12.14 14.57
CA PRO A 98 -6.66 -12.55 14.34
C PRO A 98 -6.37 -13.02 12.92
N ILE A 99 -7.29 -13.72 12.26
CA ILE A 99 -7.12 -14.18 10.88
C ILE A 99 -7.18 -13.05 9.86
N SER A 100 -7.92 -11.99 10.13
CA SER A 100 -8.14 -10.89 9.20
C SER A 100 -6.85 -10.20 8.80
N SER A 101 -5.91 -10.03 9.72
CA SER A 101 -4.60 -9.43 9.42
C SER A 101 -3.80 -10.27 8.43
N TYR A 102 -3.80 -11.59 8.57
CA TYR A 102 -3.13 -12.48 7.63
C TYR A 102 -3.81 -12.48 6.26
N LEU A 103 -5.14 -12.49 6.23
CA LEU A 103 -5.89 -12.45 4.97
C LEU A 103 -5.67 -11.12 4.24
N PHE A 104 -5.58 -10.02 4.97
CA PHE A 104 -5.26 -8.72 4.39
C PHE A 104 -3.84 -8.70 3.78
N LEU A 105 -2.85 -9.29 4.47
CA LEU A 105 -1.50 -9.44 3.92
C LEU A 105 -1.49 -10.28 2.64
N LEU A 106 -2.28 -11.34 2.56
CA LEU A 106 -2.42 -12.11 1.31
C LEU A 106 -3.02 -11.25 0.18
N CYS A 107 -4.00 -10.40 0.47
CA CYS A 107 -4.52 -9.43 -0.50
C CYS A 107 -3.46 -8.43 -0.95
N ALA A 108 -2.59 -7.97 -0.04
CA ALA A 108 -1.50 -7.04 -0.36
C ALA A 108 -0.44 -7.66 -1.29
N GLU A 109 -0.26 -9.00 -1.29
CA GLU A 109 0.60 -9.68 -2.28
C GLU A 109 0.15 -9.43 -3.72
N GLY A 110 -1.14 -9.20 -3.97
CA GLY A 110 -1.63 -8.80 -5.28
C GLY A 110 -1.07 -7.45 -5.74
N LEU A 111 -0.99 -6.46 -4.85
CA LEU A 111 -0.34 -5.18 -5.15
C LEU A 111 1.16 -5.37 -5.40
N SER A 112 1.83 -6.17 -4.55
CA SER A 112 3.23 -6.54 -4.75
C SER A 112 3.48 -7.15 -6.12
N ALA A 113 2.64 -8.09 -6.55
CA ALA A 113 2.74 -8.73 -7.85
C ALA A 113 2.59 -7.74 -9.02
N LEU A 114 1.64 -6.80 -8.93
CA LEU A 114 1.45 -5.75 -9.94
C LEU A 114 2.68 -4.84 -10.04
N ILE A 115 3.23 -4.39 -8.91
CA ILE A 115 4.44 -3.55 -8.88
C ILE A 115 5.62 -4.33 -9.46
N LYS A 116 5.87 -5.57 -9.04
CA LYS A 116 6.94 -6.44 -9.55
C LYS A 116 6.83 -6.69 -11.05
N LYS A 117 5.62 -6.83 -11.58
CA LYS A 117 5.39 -6.96 -13.01
C LYS A 117 5.86 -5.72 -13.78
N LYS A 118 5.59 -4.51 -13.27
CA LYS A 118 6.08 -3.25 -13.86
C LYS A 118 7.60 -3.08 -13.71
N GLU A 119 8.18 -3.55 -12.59
CA GLU A 119 9.63 -3.58 -12.40
C GLU A 119 10.32 -4.51 -13.40
N ALA A 120 9.79 -5.71 -13.60
CA ALA A 120 10.38 -6.70 -14.52
C ALA A 120 10.52 -6.18 -15.95
N VAL A 121 9.61 -5.30 -16.39
CA VAL A 121 9.67 -4.65 -17.71
C VAL A 121 10.30 -3.25 -17.68
N GLY A 122 10.87 -2.84 -16.54
CA GLY A 122 11.60 -1.59 -16.38
C GLY A 122 10.75 -0.30 -16.36
N LEU A 123 9.43 -0.43 -16.22
CA LEU A 123 8.48 0.70 -16.17
C LEU A 123 8.42 1.36 -14.79
N ILE A 124 8.77 0.66 -13.73
CA ILE A 124 8.99 1.18 -12.39
C ILE A 124 10.39 0.75 -11.97
N ARG A 125 11.13 1.64 -11.34
CA ARG A 125 12.47 1.35 -10.83
C ARG A 125 12.54 1.76 -9.37
N GLY A 126 12.80 0.77 -8.52
CA GLY A 126 12.98 0.99 -7.10
C GLY A 126 14.17 1.88 -6.75
N VAL A 127 14.29 2.24 -5.50
CA VAL A 127 15.36 3.08 -4.97
C VAL A 127 16.42 2.19 -4.32
N GLY A 128 17.66 2.26 -4.80
CA GLY A 128 18.82 1.60 -4.19
C GLY A 128 19.39 2.44 -3.06
N VAL A 129 19.55 1.86 -1.88
CA VAL A 129 20.15 2.51 -0.70
C VAL A 129 21.66 2.63 -0.87
N SER A 130 22.28 1.67 -1.55
CA SER A 130 23.71 1.68 -1.88
C SER A 130 23.96 1.09 -3.27
N LYS A 131 25.20 1.22 -3.78
CA LYS A 131 25.59 0.71 -5.11
C LYS A 131 25.37 -0.79 -5.29
N PHE A 132 25.46 -1.56 -4.21
CA PHE A 132 25.35 -3.02 -4.23
C PHE A 132 24.07 -3.56 -3.60
N ALA A 133 23.23 -2.69 -3.00
CA ALA A 133 21.95 -3.09 -2.43
C ALA A 133 20.90 -3.27 -3.55
N PRO A 134 20.06 -4.30 -3.47
CA PRO A 134 18.92 -4.42 -4.38
C PRO A 134 18.00 -3.20 -4.23
N PRO A 135 17.44 -2.69 -5.34
CA PRO A 135 16.51 -1.58 -5.28
C PRO A 135 15.23 -1.99 -4.54
N VAL A 136 14.68 -1.07 -3.76
CA VAL A 136 13.41 -1.25 -3.06
C VAL A 136 12.35 -0.45 -3.80
N SER A 137 11.30 -1.10 -4.29
CA SER A 137 10.17 -0.46 -4.98
C SER A 137 8.97 -0.25 -4.07
N HIS A 138 8.78 -1.11 -3.07
CA HIS A 138 7.66 -1.00 -2.15
C HIS A 138 7.94 -1.70 -0.82
N LEU A 139 7.26 -1.22 0.21
CA LEU A 139 7.21 -1.83 1.55
C LEU A 139 5.77 -1.75 2.06
N PHE A 140 5.31 -2.82 2.69
CA PHE A 140 3.99 -2.91 3.30
C PHE A 140 4.10 -3.00 4.82
N PHE A 141 3.26 -2.23 5.50
CA PHE A 141 3.11 -2.21 6.95
C PHE A 141 1.61 -2.34 7.22
N VAL A 142 1.12 -3.53 7.46
CA VAL A 142 -0.29 -3.85 7.69
C VAL A 142 -1.23 -3.06 6.77
N ASP A 143 -1.66 -1.86 7.16
CA ASP A 143 -2.57 -0.94 6.43
C ASP A 143 -1.84 0.23 5.73
N ASP A 144 -0.60 0.52 6.12
CA ASP A 144 0.24 1.52 5.45
C ASP A 144 1.11 0.86 4.36
N SER A 145 1.25 1.52 3.23
CA SER A 145 2.11 1.08 2.13
C SER A 145 2.98 2.23 1.65
N ILE A 146 4.23 1.94 1.35
CA ILE A 146 5.15 2.92 0.78
C ILE A 146 5.66 2.38 -0.57
N ILE A 147 5.51 3.16 -1.63
CA ILE A 147 6.06 2.88 -2.95
C ILE A 147 7.22 3.84 -3.20
N PHE A 148 8.32 3.30 -3.70
CA PHE A 148 9.54 4.06 -4.04
C PHE A 148 9.79 3.96 -5.53
N CYS A 149 10.02 5.08 -6.21
CA CYS A 149 10.30 5.11 -7.63
C CYS A 149 11.08 6.39 -8.01
N ARG A 150 11.40 6.55 -9.29
CA ARG A 150 11.96 7.78 -9.80
C ARG A 150 10.87 8.83 -9.90
N ALA A 151 11.22 10.08 -9.64
CA ALA A 151 10.34 11.22 -9.81
C ALA A 151 10.29 11.64 -11.29
N THR A 152 9.66 10.81 -12.13
CA THR A 152 9.37 11.08 -13.54
C THR A 152 7.88 10.91 -13.81
N MET A 153 7.35 11.62 -14.81
CA MET A 153 5.92 11.53 -15.15
C MET A 153 5.54 10.13 -15.64
N GLU A 154 6.47 9.46 -16.31
CA GLU A 154 6.31 8.11 -16.84
C GLU A 154 6.11 7.10 -15.70
N GLU A 155 7.03 7.05 -14.73
CA GLU A 155 6.93 6.13 -13.59
C GLU A 155 5.72 6.47 -12.71
N CYS A 156 5.39 7.76 -12.52
CA CYS A 156 4.19 8.16 -11.79
C CYS A 156 2.90 7.64 -12.43
N LYS A 157 2.78 7.73 -13.76
CA LYS A 157 1.63 7.17 -14.49
C LYS A 157 1.55 5.64 -14.30
N GLN A 158 2.69 4.94 -14.32
CA GLN A 158 2.72 3.50 -14.11
C GLN A 158 2.30 3.10 -12.69
N VAL A 159 2.74 3.85 -11.68
CA VAL A 159 2.28 3.65 -10.29
C VAL A 159 0.77 3.94 -10.20
N ALA A 160 0.29 5.01 -10.80
CA ALA A 160 -1.14 5.35 -10.83
C ALA A 160 -1.99 4.24 -11.46
N GLU A 161 -1.55 3.68 -12.58
CA GLU A 161 -2.21 2.56 -13.26
C GLU A 161 -2.26 1.29 -12.40
N VAL A 162 -1.15 0.97 -11.71
CA VAL A 162 -1.10 -0.16 -10.77
C VAL A 162 -2.11 0.03 -9.63
N LEU A 163 -2.15 1.24 -9.04
CA LEU A 163 -3.04 1.54 -7.93
C LEU A 163 -4.52 1.56 -8.35
N ASP A 164 -4.83 2.04 -9.56
CA ASP A 164 -6.19 2.01 -10.11
C ASP A 164 -6.64 0.57 -10.37
N THR A 165 -5.78 -0.25 -10.95
CA THR A 165 -6.06 -1.68 -11.19
C THR A 165 -6.31 -2.40 -9.86
N TYR A 166 -5.42 -2.24 -8.89
CA TYR A 166 -5.55 -2.87 -7.59
C TYR A 166 -6.81 -2.40 -6.85
N GLY A 167 -7.09 -1.09 -6.90
CA GLY A 167 -8.27 -0.51 -6.27
C GLY A 167 -9.59 -1.04 -6.84
N LYS A 168 -9.66 -1.23 -8.16
CA LYS A 168 -10.84 -1.81 -8.83
C LYS A 168 -11.06 -3.28 -8.45
N GLU A 169 -10.00 -4.07 -8.45
CA GLU A 169 -10.08 -5.50 -8.16
C GLU A 169 -10.38 -5.80 -6.68
N LEU A 170 -9.75 -5.07 -5.77
CA LEU A 170 -9.91 -5.28 -4.33
C LEU A 170 -11.10 -4.52 -3.74
N GLY A 171 -11.72 -3.59 -4.46
CA GLY A 171 -12.70 -2.66 -3.92
C GLY A 171 -12.09 -1.56 -3.04
N GLN A 172 -10.75 -1.49 -2.97
CA GLN A 172 -10.04 -0.53 -2.12
C GLN A 172 -10.07 0.88 -2.69
N LYS A 173 -10.30 1.85 -1.82
CA LYS A 173 -10.17 3.27 -2.16
C LYS A 173 -8.96 3.85 -1.45
N ILE A 174 -8.03 4.38 -2.24
CA ILE A 174 -6.91 5.13 -1.70
C ILE A 174 -7.44 6.40 -1.04
N ASN A 175 -7.06 6.61 0.21
CA ASN A 175 -7.38 7.85 0.92
C ASN A 175 -6.43 8.95 0.42
N ARG A 176 -6.94 9.76 -0.49
CA ARG A 176 -6.17 10.81 -1.17
C ARG A 176 -5.68 11.90 -0.22
N ASP A 177 -6.48 12.23 0.78
CA ASP A 177 -6.16 13.29 1.74
C ASP A 177 -5.04 12.90 2.71
N LYS A 178 -4.90 11.60 2.97
CA LYS A 178 -3.85 11.04 3.84
C LYS A 178 -2.65 10.48 3.06
N THR A 179 -2.77 10.27 1.74
CA THR A 179 -1.65 9.87 0.90
C THR A 179 -0.65 10.99 0.76
N SER A 180 0.63 10.71 1.00
CA SER A 180 1.69 11.71 1.04
C SER A 180 2.80 11.42 0.03
N LEU A 181 3.31 12.48 -0.61
CA LEU A 181 4.42 12.43 -1.54
C LEU A 181 5.67 13.07 -0.93
N PHE A 182 6.78 12.38 -1.05
CA PHE A 182 8.09 12.87 -0.65
C PHE A 182 9.02 12.85 -1.86
N PHE A 183 9.71 13.97 -2.13
CA PHE A 183 10.62 14.11 -3.25
C PHE A 183 12.05 14.33 -2.77
N SER A 184 13.01 13.83 -3.55
CA SER A 184 14.41 14.19 -3.36
C SER A 184 14.67 15.65 -3.76
N LYS A 185 15.69 16.26 -3.16
CA LYS A 185 16.02 17.70 -3.34
C LYS A 185 16.36 18.10 -4.76
N ASN A 186 16.83 17.13 -5.58
CA ASN A 186 17.13 17.36 -7.02
C ASN A 186 15.93 17.16 -7.93
N THR A 187 14.72 16.89 -7.39
CA THR A 187 13.51 16.77 -8.22
C THR A 187 13.06 18.16 -8.68
N ARG A 188 12.93 18.33 -9.99
CA ARG A 188 12.49 19.58 -10.60
C ARG A 188 11.07 19.94 -10.18
N THR A 189 10.80 21.25 -10.03
CA THR A 189 9.50 21.75 -9.55
C THR A 189 8.37 21.44 -10.54
N ASP A 190 8.65 21.49 -11.85
CA ASP A 190 7.66 21.12 -12.87
C ASP A 190 7.20 19.67 -12.75
N ILE A 191 8.12 18.73 -12.49
CA ILE A 191 7.79 17.33 -12.23
C ILE A 191 6.97 17.19 -10.93
N GLN A 192 7.39 17.87 -9.85
CA GLN A 192 6.65 17.83 -8.59
C GLN A 192 5.20 18.31 -8.77
N ASN A 193 5.00 19.38 -9.52
CA ASN A 193 3.67 19.93 -9.80
C ASN A 193 2.88 19.00 -10.74
N GLY A 194 3.49 18.52 -11.81
CA GLY A 194 2.84 17.57 -12.73
C GLY A 194 2.40 16.27 -12.07
N VAL A 195 3.18 15.76 -11.10
CA VAL A 195 2.79 14.56 -10.32
C VAL A 195 1.61 14.86 -9.39
N LYS A 196 1.57 16.06 -8.79
CA LYS A 196 0.43 16.51 -7.98
C LYS A 196 -0.83 16.71 -8.82
N ASP A 197 -0.66 17.16 -10.06
CA ASP A 197 -1.74 17.45 -11.02
C ASP A 197 -2.18 16.23 -11.81
N LEU A 198 -1.58 15.06 -11.63
CA LEU A 198 -2.10 13.80 -12.16
C LEU A 198 -3.52 13.56 -11.60
N LYS A 199 -4.42 14.46 -12.00
CA LYS A 199 -5.86 14.43 -11.81
C LYS A 199 -6.42 13.37 -12.75
N GLY A 200 -6.51 12.26 -12.27
CA GLY A 200 -7.22 11.19 -12.91
C GLY A 200 -7.36 10.13 -11.86
N ASN A 201 -7.66 9.11 -11.70
CA ASN A 201 -7.96 8.09 -10.73
C ASN A 201 -7.11 8.04 -9.45
N VAL A 202 -5.98 8.78 -9.37
CA VAL A 202 -5.09 8.80 -8.20
C VAL A 202 -5.17 10.07 -7.34
N GLY A 203 -6.05 11.03 -7.64
CA GLY A 203 -6.36 12.22 -6.81
C GLY A 203 -5.20 13.14 -6.41
N THR A 204 -5.51 14.24 -5.75
CA THR A 204 -4.54 15.20 -5.21
C THR A 204 -3.78 14.58 -4.03
N PHE A 205 -2.48 14.39 -4.18
CA PHE A 205 -1.62 13.96 -3.10
C PHE A 205 -1.25 15.14 -2.19
N ARG A 206 -1.27 14.93 -0.88
CA ARG A 206 -0.75 15.92 0.06
C ARG A 206 0.77 16.01 -0.09
N ASN A 207 1.28 17.20 -0.39
CA ASN A 207 2.73 17.41 -0.45
C ASN A 207 3.28 17.51 0.98
N SER A 208 3.98 16.50 1.45
CA SER A 208 4.69 16.53 2.73
C SER A 208 6.02 17.27 2.66
N GLY A 209 6.35 17.86 1.51
CA GLY A 209 7.58 18.63 1.33
C GLY A 209 8.82 17.79 1.14
N VAL A 210 9.98 18.41 1.33
CA VAL A 210 11.28 17.74 1.42
C VAL A 210 11.27 16.88 2.69
N TYR A 211 11.76 15.64 2.58
CA TYR A 211 11.90 14.72 3.69
C TYR A 211 12.41 15.39 4.97
N ASP A 212 11.60 15.37 6.01
CA ASP A 212 11.94 15.81 7.36
C ASP A 212 11.84 14.60 8.30
N PRO A 213 12.98 14.09 8.81
CA PRO A 213 12.99 12.92 9.69
C PRO A 213 12.17 13.10 10.97
N SER A 214 12.02 14.35 11.46
CA SER A 214 11.28 14.63 12.69
C SER A 214 9.79 14.37 12.57
N LYS A 215 9.23 14.43 11.37
CA LYS A 215 7.79 14.22 11.10
C LYS A 215 7.37 12.76 11.01
N ILE A 216 8.30 11.83 10.84
CA ILE A 216 7.99 10.38 10.84
C ILE A 216 7.76 9.89 12.27
N ASN A 217 8.54 10.39 13.24
CA ASN A 217 8.42 9.98 14.63
C ASN A 217 7.14 10.45 15.33
N SER A 218 6.49 11.51 14.86
CA SER A 218 5.21 11.97 15.43
C SER A 218 4.04 11.05 15.07
N ASN A 219 4.06 10.46 13.86
CA ASN A 219 2.98 9.58 13.41
C ASN A 219 3.11 8.10 13.88
N LEU A 220 4.27 7.74 14.46
CA LEU A 220 4.49 6.40 15.04
C LEU A 220 4.20 6.35 16.55
N LYS A 221 3.96 7.50 17.20
CA LYS A 221 3.66 7.58 18.64
C LYS A 221 2.17 7.66 18.95
N ASP A 222 1.32 7.89 17.95
CA ASP A 222 -0.12 8.10 18.12
C ASP A 222 -0.98 6.87 17.70
N ASN A 223 -0.35 5.67 17.64
CA ASN A 223 -1.06 4.38 17.46
C ASN A 223 -0.63 3.37 18.52
#